data_bc7567ab50a49080cb94c7a3d5f0a7b7
#
_entry.id   bc7567ab50a49080cb94c7a3d5f0a7b7
#
_cell.length_a   1.000
_cell.length_b   1.000
_cell.length_c   1.000
_cell.angle_alpha   90.00
_cell.angle_beta   90.00
_cell.angle_gamma   90.00
#
_symmetry.space_group_name_H-M   'P 1'
#
loop_
_entity.id
_entity.type
_entity.pdbx_description
1 polymer ?
#
loop_
_entity_poly.entity_id
_entity_poly.type
_entity_poly.pdbx_seq_one_letter_code
_entity_poly.pdbx_strand_id
1 'polypeptide(L)'
;MKMFLLTKRLLLPLIAVLTLMLAAGCGDDKPKESADKAVLAYAELYAYADTDKLSATGMTEAQKKQISQALLTESDQMFQSFMLSESNAMEITDYYIADRKANMELKAKVKKDDAKNPVVELTATPIDTRGAKQQMDKNEDLVAMGVYIGLAQQQGVDVRTDATYQQGAVEILKAVIDDMPYDSEKTLDVTCELVKSDDGKALYWAPKDP
;
A
#
# COMPACT_ATOMS: atom_id res chain seq x y z
N MET A 1 14.33 -15.20 9.16
CA MET A 1 14.28 -13.85 9.73
C MET A 1 14.90 -12.85 8.74
N LYS A 2 14.18 -12.55 7.61
CA LYS A 2 14.59 -11.60 6.54
C LYS A 2 13.44 -10.66 6.17
N MET A 3 12.60 -10.26 7.14
CA MET A 3 11.30 -9.62 6.90
C MET A 3 11.29 -8.08 6.93
N PHE A 4 12.45 -7.40 7.09
CA PHE A 4 12.48 -5.95 7.36
C PHE A 4 13.29 -5.10 6.35
N LEU A 5 13.47 -5.58 5.11
CA LEU A 5 14.07 -4.75 4.05
C LEU A 5 13.04 -4.13 3.10
N LEU A 6 11.74 -4.26 3.42
CA LEU A 6 10.63 -3.84 2.54
C LEU A 6 10.38 -2.32 2.48
N THR A 7 10.80 -1.56 3.47
CA THR A 7 10.43 -0.13 3.55
C THR A 7 11.15 0.79 2.55
N LYS A 8 12.28 0.36 1.97
CA LYS A 8 12.92 1.09 0.85
C LYS A 8 12.50 0.58 -0.53
N ARG A 9 11.82 -0.58 -0.61
CA ARG A 9 11.42 -1.21 -1.88
C ARG A 9 9.95 -0.97 -2.26
N LEU A 10 9.14 -0.42 -1.37
CA LEU A 10 7.71 -0.13 -1.61
C LEU A 10 7.48 1.03 -2.62
N LEU A 11 8.48 1.86 -2.87
CA LEU A 11 8.41 2.91 -3.90
C LEU A 11 9.00 2.49 -5.25
N LEU A 12 9.74 1.39 -5.32
CA LEU A 12 10.49 0.99 -6.52
C LEU A 12 9.71 0.22 -7.61
N PRO A 13 8.72 -0.63 -7.33
CA PRO A 13 8.00 -1.32 -8.41
C PRO A 13 6.99 -0.45 -9.15
N LEU A 14 6.65 0.75 -8.62
CA LEU A 14 5.73 1.70 -9.25
C LEU A 14 6.16 2.13 -10.64
N ILE A 15 7.43 2.18 -10.83
CA ILE A 15 8.11 2.89 -11.89
C ILE A 15 8.18 2.09 -13.19
N ALA A 16 8.23 0.77 -13.08
CA ALA A 16 8.45 -0.08 -14.26
C ALA A 16 7.23 -0.23 -15.19
N VAL A 17 6.03 0.14 -14.75
CA VAL A 17 4.79 0.00 -15.57
C VAL A 17 4.47 1.26 -16.37
N LEU A 18 5.04 2.42 -16.00
CA LEU A 18 4.68 3.73 -16.59
C LEU A 18 5.50 4.17 -17.81
N THR A 19 6.59 3.48 -18.17
CA THR A 19 7.53 3.96 -19.18
C THR A 19 7.15 3.73 -20.65
N LEU A 20 5.93 3.34 -20.99
CA LEU A 20 5.58 2.89 -22.36
C LEU A 20 4.68 3.82 -23.18
N MET A 21 4.39 5.06 -22.78
CA MET A 21 3.48 5.91 -23.56
C MET A 21 4.03 7.30 -23.92
N LEU A 22 5.03 7.35 -24.79
CA LEU A 22 5.39 8.56 -25.52
C LEU A 22 4.89 8.47 -26.98
N ALA A 23 3.65 8.88 -27.24
CA ALA A 23 3.18 9.14 -28.61
C ALA A 23 2.44 10.47 -28.67
N ALA A 24 2.99 11.41 -29.43
CA ALA A 24 2.38 12.71 -29.70
C ALA A 24 1.13 12.58 -30.59
N GLY A 25 0.01 13.10 -30.13
CA GLY A 25 -1.24 13.22 -30.89
C GLY A 25 -2.10 14.34 -30.32
N CYS A 26 -2.72 15.14 -31.19
CA CYS A 26 -3.61 16.24 -30.83
C CYS A 26 -4.82 15.73 -30.05
N GLY A 27 -4.87 15.99 -28.75
CA GLY A 27 -5.99 15.84 -27.84
C GLY A 27 -6.12 17.10 -27.00
N ASP A 28 -7.04 17.16 -26.05
CA ASP A 28 -7.17 18.29 -25.12
C ASP A 28 -5.78 18.66 -24.57
N ASP A 29 -5.38 19.91 -24.76
CA ASP A 29 -4.06 20.42 -24.35
C ASP A 29 -3.90 20.55 -22.82
N LYS A 30 -4.95 20.21 -22.07
CA LYS A 30 -4.96 20.32 -20.59
C LYS A 30 -5.21 18.98 -19.93
N PRO A 31 -4.51 18.69 -18.82
CA PRO A 31 -4.77 17.50 -18.03
C PRO A 31 -6.21 17.52 -17.47
N LYS A 32 -6.82 16.35 -17.34
CA LYS A 32 -8.21 16.19 -16.87
C LYS A 32 -8.40 16.63 -15.42
N GLU A 33 -7.37 16.45 -14.59
CA GLU A 33 -7.37 16.80 -13.17
C GLU A 33 -6.07 17.53 -12.81
N SER A 34 -6.07 18.18 -11.65
CA SER A 34 -4.87 18.83 -11.12
C SER A 34 -3.85 17.83 -10.62
N ALA A 35 -2.56 18.24 -10.58
CA ALA A 35 -1.45 17.35 -10.20
C ALA A 35 -1.57 16.84 -8.76
N ASP A 36 -2.08 17.64 -7.83
CA ASP A 36 -2.31 17.24 -6.44
C ASP A 36 -3.36 16.15 -6.30
N LYS A 37 -4.46 16.23 -7.05
CA LYS A 37 -5.47 15.16 -7.07
C LYS A 37 -4.91 13.85 -7.63
N ALA A 38 -4.12 13.93 -8.69
CA ALA A 38 -3.48 12.74 -9.26
C ALA A 38 -2.49 12.12 -8.26
N VAL A 39 -1.59 12.92 -7.66
CA VAL A 39 -0.64 12.43 -6.65
C VAL A 39 -1.36 11.83 -5.45
N LEU A 40 -2.44 12.47 -4.96
CA LEU A 40 -3.23 11.92 -3.86
C LEU A 40 -3.86 10.56 -4.24
N ALA A 41 -4.42 10.44 -5.44
CA ALA A 41 -5.01 9.19 -5.92
C ALA A 41 -3.97 8.04 -5.99
N TYR A 42 -2.76 8.34 -6.48
CA TYR A 42 -1.66 7.38 -6.44
C TYR A 42 -1.26 7.03 -5.00
N ALA A 43 -1.14 8.02 -4.12
CA ALA A 43 -0.77 7.78 -2.72
C ALA A 43 -1.81 6.89 -2.00
N GLU A 44 -3.10 7.15 -2.19
CA GLU A 44 -4.19 6.34 -1.62
C GLU A 44 -4.20 4.90 -2.16
N LEU A 45 -3.95 4.73 -3.46
CA LEU A 45 -3.81 3.39 -4.05
C LEU A 45 -2.71 2.59 -3.34
N TYR A 46 -1.54 3.20 -3.13
CA TYR A 46 -0.40 2.51 -2.50
C TYR A 46 -0.53 2.35 -0.99
N ALA A 47 -1.16 3.32 -0.33
CA ALA A 47 -1.35 3.27 1.11
C ALA A 47 -2.47 2.30 1.51
N TYR A 48 -3.55 2.24 0.74
CA TYR A 48 -4.80 1.59 1.15
C TYR A 48 -5.36 0.62 0.11
N ALA A 49 -4.66 0.37 -1.00
CA ALA A 49 -5.21 -0.32 -2.17
C ALA A 49 -6.52 0.33 -2.70
N ASP A 50 -6.75 1.63 -2.39
CA ASP A 50 -7.96 2.36 -2.74
C ASP A 50 -7.92 2.75 -4.22
N THR A 51 -8.98 2.41 -4.95
CA THR A 51 -9.12 2.67 -6.39
C THR A 51 -10.12 3.77 -6.73
N ASP A 52 -10.81 4.32 -5.75
CA ASP A 52 -11.96 5.22 -5.95
C ASP A 52 -11.58 6.51 -6.70
N LYS A 53 -10.39 7.06 -6.43
CA LYS A 53 -9.92 8.31 -7.03
C LYS A 53 -9.05 8.12 -8.29
N LEU A 54 -8.81 6.89 -8.73
CA LEU A 54 -7.91 6.61 -9.85
C LEU A 54 -8.39 7.10 -11.22
N SER A 55 -9.63 7.58 -11.34
CA SER A 55 -10.09 8.32 -12.53
C SER A 55 -9.24 9.57 -12.80
N ALA A 56 -8.61 10.14 -11.77
CA ALA A 56 -7.69 11.28 -11.88
C ALA A 56 -6.33 10.92 -12.53
N THR A 57 -6.00 9.64 -12.65
CA THR A 57 -4.67 9.17 -13.09
C THR A 57 -4.63 8.68 -14.54
N GLY A 58 -5.79 8.51 -15.17
CA GLY A 58 -5.91 7.93 -16.53
C GLY A 58 -5.66 6.42 -16.59
N MET A 59 -5.50 5.75 -15.46
CA MET A 59 -5.37 4.29 -15.42
C MET A 59 -6.63 3.60 -15.92
N THR A 60 -6.47 2.53 -16.69
CA THR A 60 -7.56 1.63 -17.08
C THR A 60 -8.03 0.79 -15.88
N GLU A 61 -9.26 0.30 -15.93
CA GLU A 61 -9.79 -0.60 -14.89
C GLU A 61 -8.94 -1.87 -14.74
N ALA A 62 -8.34 -2.36 -15.83
CA ALA A 62 -7.44 -3.51 -15.78
C ALA A 62 -6.16 -3.20 -15.00
N GLN A 63 -5.53 -2.04 -15.23
CA GLN A 63 -4.34 -1.59 -14.50
C GLN A 63 -4.64 -1.37 -13.02
N LYS A 64 -5.75 -0.69 -12.69
CA LYS A 64 -6.21 -0.48 -11.32
C LYS A 64 -6.36 -1.81 -10.59
N LYS A 65 -7.08 -2.75 -11.19
CA LYS A 65 -7.30 -4.09 -10.61
C LYS A 65 -5.98 -4.84 -10.41
N GLN A 66 -5.08 -4.80 -11.38
CA GLN A 66 -3.79 -5.49 -11.28
C GLN A 66 -2.95 -4.93 -10.13
N ILE A 67 -2.86 -3.61 -9.98
CA ILE A 67 -2.08 -2.97 -8.91
C ILE A 67 -2.73 -3.24 -7.56
N SER A 68 -4.05 -3.06 -7.43
CA SER A 68 -4.76 -3.35 -6.19
C SER A 68 -4.56 -4.80 -5.75
N GLN A 69 -4.67 -5.77 -6.67
CA GLN A 69 -4.42 -7.18 -6.37
C GLN A 69 -2.97 -7.45 -5.93
N ALA A 70 -1.99 -6.78 -6.57
CA ALA A 70 -0.58 -6.92 -6.17
C ALA A 70 -0.34 -6.41 -4.74
N LEU A 71 -0.94 -5.27 -4.38
CA LEU A 71 -0.83 -4.68 -3.03
C LEU A 71 -1.52 -5.56 -1.97
N LEU A 72 -2.69 -6.09 -2.27
CA LEU A 72 -3.39 -7.05 -1.39
C LEU A 72 -2.56 -8.32 -1.18
N THR A 73 -1.98 -8.86 -2.25
CA THR A 73 -1.10 -10.04 -2.17
C THR A 73 0.15 -9.76 -1.34
N GLU A 74 0.74 -8.56 -1.46
CA GLU A 74 1.90 -8.17 -0.63
C GLU A 74 1.52 -8.06 0.84
N SER A 75 0.35 -7.48 1.15
CA SER A 75 -0.18 -7.40 2.51
C SER A 75 -0.48 -8.78 3.09
N ASP A 76 -1.07 -9.68 2.29
CA ASP A 76 -1.32 -11.07 2.69
C ASP A 76 -0.03 -11.81 3.00
N GLN A 77 1.02 -11.62 2.19
CA GLN A 77 2.35 -12.23 2.43
C GLN A 77 2.96 -11.81 3.78
N MET A 78 2.64 -10.62 4.27
CA MET A 78 3.11 -10.16 5.59
C MET A 78 2.58 -11.06 6.72
N PHE A 79 1.39 -11.61 6.56
CA PHE A 79 0.73 -12.46 7.56
C PHE A 79 0.94 -13.97 7.33
N GLN A 80 1.61 -14.39 6.25
CA GLN A 80 1.82 -15.81 5.93
C GLN A 80 2.59 -16.58 7.01
N SER A 81 3.50 -15.90 7.73
CA SER A 81 4.28 -16.53 8.82
C SER A 81 3.41 -17.02 9.97
N PHE A 82 2.19 -16.49 10.10
CA PHE A 82 1.24 -16.89 11.14
C PHE A 82 0.36 -18.07 10.73
N MET A 83 0.58 -18.64 9.54
CA MET A 83 -0.11 -19.83 9.06
C MET A 83 -1.65 -19.74 9.19
N LEU A 84 -2.21 -18.60 8.80
CA LEU A 84 -3.65 -18.39 8.75
C LEU A 84 -4.28 -19.21 7.62
N SER A 85 -5.56 -19.55 7.79
CA SER A 85 -6.40 -20.00 6.67
C SER A 85 -6.57 -18.85 5.66
N GLU A 86 -6.90 -19.16 4.42
CA GLU A 86 -7.10 -18.15 3.37
C GLU A 86 -8.13 -17.09 3.77
N SER A 87 -9.27 -17.53 4.36
CA SER A 87 -10.31 -16.58 4.82
C SER A 87 -9.83 -15.67 5.93
N ASN A 88 -9.05 -16.17 6.90
CA ASN A 88 -8.53 -15.38 8.01
C ASN A 88 -7.41 -14.46 7.57
N ALA A 89 -6.58 -14.90 6.62
CA ALA A 89 -5.55 -14.04 6.02
C ALA A 89 -6.19 -12.84 5.28
N MET A 90 -7.26 -13.08 4.51
CA MET A 90 -8.02 -12.00 3.88
C MET A 90 -8.65 -11.06 4.92
N GLU A 91 -9.27 -11.59 5.97
CA GLU A 91 -9.86 -10.79 7.06
C GLU A 91 -8.83 -9.88 7.72
N ILE A 92 -7.64 -10.40 8.04
CA ILE A 92 -6.57 -9.61 8.64
C ILE A 92 -6.00 -8.58 7.66
N THR A 93 -5.87 -8.92 6.39
CA THR A 93 -5.44 -8.00 5.34
C THR A 93 -6.41 -6.83 5.20
N ASP A 94 -7.70 -7.10 5.14
CA ASP A 94 -8.76 -6.08 5.07
C ASP A 94 -8.76 -5.19 6.32
N TYR A 95 -8.59 -5.80 7.50
CA TYR A 95 -8.50 -5.08 8.77
C TYR A 95 -7.29 -4.14 8.81
N TYR A 96 -6.12 -4.62 8.39
CA TYR A 96 -4.90 -3.83 8.32
C TYR A 96 -5.03 -2.64 7.36
N ILE A 97 -5.66 -2.83 6.20
CA ILE A 97 -5.90 -1.76 5.23
C ILE A 97 -6.88 -0.73 5.80
N ALA A 98 -7.92 -1.18 6.48
CA ALA A 98 -8.91 -0.30 7.13
C ALA A 98 -8.26 0.54 8.25
N ASP A 99 -7.41 -0.07 9.07
CA ASP A 99 -6.65 0.64 10.11
C ASP A 99 -5.72 1.71 9.50
N ARG A 100 -4.98 1.36 8.46
CA ARG A 100 -4.15 2.34 7.73
C ARG A 100 -4.96 3.50 7.18
N LYS A 101 -6.13 3.23 6.63
CA LYS A 101 -7.04 4.27 6.10
C LYS A 101 -7.58 5.17 7.19
N ALA A 102 -7.76 4.64 8.40
CA ALA A 102 -8.24 5.40 9.56
C ALA A 102 -7.14 6.27 10.20
N ASN A 103 -5.90 5.80 10.23
CA ASN A 103 -4.82 6.39 11.01
C ASN A 103 -3.74 7.09 10.18
N MET A 104 -3.57 6.72 8.91
CA MET A 104 -2.61 7.33 8.00
C MET A 104 -3.26 8.46 7.21
N GLU A 105 -3.09 9.69 7.64
CA GLU A 105 -3.58 10.86 6.91
C GLU A 105 -2.70 11.16 5.70
N LEU A 106 -3.35 11.31 4.51
CA LEU A 106 -2.68 11.70 3.27
C LEU A 106 -3.21 13.04 2.79
N LYS A 107 -2.32 13.96 2.45
CA LYS A 107 -2.63 15.28 1.88
C LYS A 107 -1.70 15.57 0.71
N ALA A 108 -2.23 16.16 -0.35
CA ALA A 108 -1.43 16.62 -1.47
C ALA A 108 -1.75 18.06 -1.80
N LYS A 109 -0.73 18.85 -2.13
CA LYS A 109 -0.84 20.27 -2.46
C LYS A 109 0.17 20.63 -3.53
N VAL A 110 -0.25 21.36 -4.57
CA VAL A 110 0.68 21.90 -5.56
C VAL A 110 1.62 22.89 -4.88
N LYS A 111 2.92 22.59 -4.91
CA LYS A 111 4.00 23.42 -4.37
C LYS A 111 4.59 24.33 -5.45
N LYS A 112 4.75 23.82 -6.66
CA LYS A 112 5.20 24.55 -7.83
C LYS A 112 4.27 24.23 -8.99
N ASP A 113 3.60 25.24 -9.50
CA ASP A 113 2.75 25.13 -10.69
C ASP A 113 3.63 25.34 -11.93
N ASP A 114 3.96 24.24 -12.59
CA ASP A 114 4.74 24.21 -13.82
C ASP A 114 3.95 23.45 -14.88
N ALA A 115 3.79 24.02 -16.05
CA ALA A 115 2.96 23.46 -17.11
C ALA A 115 3.43 22.09 -17.65
N LYS A 116 4.66 21.68 -17.36
CA LYS A 116 5.23 20.41 -17.83
C LYS A 116 5.66 19.49 -16.69
N ASN A 117 6.15 20.05 -15.60
CA ASN A 117 6.66 19.30 -14.46
C ASN A 117 6.28 19.99 -13.15
N PRO A 118 4.98 20.01 -12.78
CA PRO A 118 4.57 20.53 -11.48
C PRO A 118 5.17 19.72 -10.35
N VAL A 119 5.40 20.38 -9.23
CA VAL A 119 5.83 19.73 -7.99
C VAL A 119 4.70 19.76 -7.00
N VAL A 120 4.33 18.60 -6.51
CA VAL A 120 3.29 18.41 -5.48
C VAL A 120 3.97 18.04 -4.17
N GLU A 121 3.62 18.73 -3.13
CA GLU A 121 3.96 18.37 -1.76
C GLU A 121 2.96 17.33 -1.27
N LEU A 122 3.42 16.10 -1.08
CA LEU A 122 2.66 15.00 -0.47
C LEU A 122 3.03 14.91 1.00
N THR A 123 2.04 15.00 1.85
CA THR A 123 2.18 14.87 3.31
C THR A 123 1.47 13.61 3.77
N ALA A 124 2.12 12.85 4.65
CA ALA A 124 1.60 11.60 5.19
C ALA A 124 2.03 11.39 6.65
N THR A 125 1.21 10.66 7.42
CA THR A 125 1.57 10.10 8.73
C THR A 125 1.84 8.60 8.57
N PRO A 126 3.07 8.18 8.19
CA PRO A 126 3.34 6.77 7.90
C PRO A 126 3.43 5.95 9.18
N ILE A 127 3.29 4.62 9.04
CA ILE A 127 3.57 3.70 10.16
C ILE A 127 5.04 3.88 10.60
N ASP A 128 5.27 4.01 11.91
CA ASP A 128 6.62 3.89 12.48
C ASP A 128 7.08 2.43 12.44
N THR A 129 7.72 2.07 11.34
CA THR A 129 8.17 0.69 11.10
C THR A 129 9.17 0.19 12.14
N ARG A 130 9.94 1.08 12.77
CA ARG A 130 10.85 0.70 13.83
C ARG A 130 10.10 0.42 15.13
N GLY A 131 9.18 1.30 15.50
CA GLY A 131 8.31 1.13 16.67
C GLY A 131 7.44 -0.11 16.52
N ALA A 132 6.79 -0.29 15.38
CA ALA A 132 5.99 -1.46 15.08
C ALA A 132 6.81 -2.77 15.22
N LYS A 133 8.02 -2.80 14.65
CA LYS A 133 8.90 -3.97 14.83
C LYS A 133 9.24 -4.24 16.29
N GLN A 134 9.61 -3.21 17.04
CA GLN A 134 9.97 -3.38 18.46
C GLN A 134 8.78 -3.88 19.29
N GLN A 135 7.58 -3.41 18.97
CA GLN A 135 6.35 -3.83 19.62
C GLN A 135 6.04 -5.29 19.29
N MET A 136 6.10 -5.69 18.02
CA MET A 136 5.90 -7.08 17.60
C MET A 136 6.94 -8.03 18.22
N ASP A 137 8.23 -7.65 18.25
CA ASP A 137 9.30 -8.46 18.82
C ASP A 137 9.12 -8.70 20.35
N LYS A 138 8.39 -7.82 21.04
CA LYS A 138 8.13 -7.89 22.49
C LYS A 138 6.74 -8.41 22.84
N ASN A 139 5.88 -8.60 21.85
CA ASN A 139 4.51 -9.06 22.08
C ASN A 139 4.53 -10.55 22.47
N GLU A 140 4.14 -10.85 23.70
CA GLU A 140 4.19 -12.20 24.27
C GLU A 140 3.22 -13.15 23.56
N ASP A 141 2.07 -12.64 23.09
CA ASP A 141 1.09 -13.44 22.37
C ASP A 141 1.59 -13.86 20.98
N LEU A 142 2.30 -12.96 20.27
CA LEU A 142 2.95 -13.30 19.00
C LEU A 142 4.09 -14.33 19.20
N VAL A 143 4.84 -14.20 20.28
CA VAL A 143 5.86 -15.19 20.64
C VAL A 143 5.21 -16.54 20.95
N ALA A 144 4.13 -16.56 21.75
CA ALA A 144 3.40 -17.77 22.07
C ALA A 144 2.81 -18.45 20.82
N MET A 145 2.24 -17.66 19.87
CA MET A 145 1.79 -18.16 18.58
C MET A 145 2.93 -18.82 17.79
N GLY A 146 4.09 -18.19 17.73
CA GLY A 146 5.26 -18.76 17.04
C GLY A 146 5.71 -20.09 17.65
N VAL A 147 5.71 -20.19 18.98
CA VAL A 147 6.01 -21.44 19.70
C VAL A 147 4.98 -22.53 19.38
N TYR A 148 3.68 -22.17 19.44
CA TYR A 148 2.61 -23.12 19.11
C TYR A 148 2.72 -23.65 17.68
N ILE A 149 2.93 -22.78 16.69
CA ILE A 149 3.15 -23.19 15.29
C ILE A 149 4.33 -24.18 15.19
N GLY A 150 5.46 -23.87 15.84
CA GLY A 150 6.63 -24.73 15.83
C GLY A 150 6.38 -26.12 16.41
N LEU A 151 5.64 -26.19 17.53
CA LEU A 151 5.27 -27.48 18.16
C LEU A 151 4.28 -28.26 17.30
N ALA A 152 3.28 -27.61 16.75
CA ALA A 152 2.29 -28.24 15.87
C ALA A 152 2.95 -28.85 14.62
N GLN A 153 3.87 -28.10 14.00
CA GLN A 153 4.64 -28.62 12.85
C GLN A 153 5.48 -29.83 13.19
N GLN A 154 6.14 -29.87 14.35
CA GLN A 154 6.88 -31.05 14.81
C GLN A 154 5.98 -32.28 15.01
N GLN A 155 4.72 -32.06 15.34
CA GLN A 155 3.71 -33.12 15.52
C GLN A 155 2.96 -33.48 14.24
N GLY A 156 3.26 -32.81 13.11
CA GLY A 156 2.57 -33.01 11.84
C GLY A 156 1.15 -32.44 11.80
N VAL A 157 0.83 -31.49 12.69
CA VAL A 157 -0.48 -30.80 12.74
C VAL A 157 -0.45 -29.57 11.86
N ASP A 158 -1.41 -29.44 10.95
CA ASP A 158 -1.62 -28.24 10.15
C ASP A 158 -2.51 -27.24 10.92
N VAL A 159 -1.90 -26.23 11.49
CA VAL A 159 -2.60 -25.20 12.29
C VAL A 159 -3.60 -24.38 11.46
N ARG A 160 -3.53 -24.41 10.13
CA ARG A 160 -4.52 -23.74 9.27
C ARG A 160 -5.90 -24.36 9.38
N THR A 161 -5.99 -25.60 9.84
CA THR A 161 -7.25 -26.32 10.05
C THR A 161 -7.71 -26.34 11.52
N ASP A 162 -6.90 -25.81 12.44
CA ASP A 162 -7.22 -25.71 13.85
C ASP A 162 -8.08 -24.47 14.12
N ALA A 163 -9.38 -24.64 14.28
CA ALA A 163 -10.32 -23.55 14.48
C ALA A 163 -10.00 -22.68 15.72
N THR A 164 -9.52 -23.30 16.80
CA THR A 164 -9.16 -22.58 18.03
C THR A 164 -7.93 -21.70 17.82
N TYR A 165 -6.92 -22.25 17.18
CA TYR A 165 -5.74 -21.47 16.79
C TYR A 165 -6.12 -20.33 15.87
N GLN A 166 -6.90 -20.61 14.83
CA GLN A 166 -7.28 -19.61 13.82
C GLN A 166 -8.04 -18.43 14.44
N GLN A 167 -8.99 -18.70 15.34
CA GLN A 167 -9.72 -17.64 16.04
C GLN A 167 -8.78 -16.81 16.93
N GLY A 168 -7.97 -17.44 17.76
CA GLY A 168 -7.02 -16.74 18.62
C GLY A 168 -6.00 -15.92 17.84
N ALA A 169 -5.49 -16.46 16.71
CA ALA A 169 -4.56 -15.77 15.85
C ALA A 169 -5.16 -14.47 15.24
N VAL A 170 -6.42 -14.52 14.80
CA VAL A 170 -7.14 -13.34 14.29
C VAL A 170 -7.29 -12.28 15.38
N GLU A 171 -7.70 -12.66 16.59
CA GLU A 171 -7.87 -11.73 17.72
C GLU A 171 -6.53 -11.06 18.10
N ILE A 172 -5.45 -11.85 18.21
CA ILE A 172 -4.12 -11.33 18.53
C ILE A 172 -3.61 -10.39 17.43
N LEU A 173 -3.75 -10.76 16.16
CA LEU A 173 -3.28 -9.93 15.04
C LEU A 173 -4.05 -8.63 14.93
N LYS A 174 -5.37 -8.62 15.17
CA LYS A 174 -6.15 -7.37 15.22
C LYS A 174 -5.66 -6.46 16.35
N ALA A 175 -5.44 -6.99 17.55
CA ALA A 175 -4.90 -6.20 18.65
C ALA A 175 -3.50 -5.63 18.33
N VAL A 176 -2.65 -6.39 17.65
CA VAL A 176 -1.33 -5.90 17.19
C VAL A 176 -1.45 -4.80 16.16
N ILE A 177 -2.45 -4.89 15.26
CA ILE A 177 -2.72 -3.85 14.25
C ILE A 177 -3.24 -2.58 14.93
N ASP A 178 -4.20 -2.70 15.86
CA ASP A 178 -4.77 -1.56 16.61
C ASP A 178 -3.70 -0.78 17.40
N ASP A 179 -2.70 -1.48 17.90
CA ASP A 179 -1.60 -0.88 18.65
C ASP A 179 -0.44 -0.38 17.75
N MET A 180 -0.58 -0.47 16.44
CA MET A 180 0.52 -0.14 15.53
C MET A 180 0.88 1.35 15.59
N PRO A 181 2.14 1.70 15.89
CA PRO A 181 2.51 3.10 16.04
C PRO A 181 2.60 3.80 14.68
N TYR A 182 2.11 5.03 14.64
CA TYR A 182 2.28 5.93 13.51
C TYR A 182 3.33 6.99 13.81
N ASP A 183 4.08 7.37 12.80
CA ASP A 183 5.13 8.39 12.89
C ASP A 183 4.51 9.81 12.90
N SER A 184 5.31 10.81 13.18
CA SER A 184 4.91 12.19 12.92
C SER A 184 4.71 12.42 11.42
N GLU A 185 3.94 13.45 11.08
CA GLU A 185 3.73 13.89 9.71
C GLU A 185 5.06 14.07 8.96
N LYS A 186 5.16 13.49 7.77
CA LYS A 186 6.30 13.59 6.86
C LYS A 186 5.86 14.15 5.52
N THR A 187 6.72 14.93 4.92
CA THR A 187 6.48 15.59 3.65
C THR A 187 7.48 15.13 2.60
N LEU A 188 6.98 14.88 1.39
CA LEU A 188 7.77 14.50 0.21
C LEU A 188 7.37 15.40 -0.97
N ASP A 189 8.35 15.91 -1.69
CA ASP A 189 8.14 16.61 -2.96
C ASP A 189 8.06 15.60 -4.11
N VAL A 190 6.91 15.54 -4.78
CA VAL A 190 6.65 14.65 -5.92
C VAL A 190 6.64 15.49 -7.19
N THR A 191 7.60 15.29 -8.08
CA THR A 191 7.56 15.88 -9.42
C THR A 191 6.63 15.06 -10.30
N CYS A 192 5.76 15.75 -11.06
CA CYS A 192 4.83 15.08 -11.97
C CYS A 192 5.24 15.30 -13.42
N GLU A 193 4.80 14.40 -14.29
CA GLU A 193 4.88 14.53 -15.74
C GLU A 193 3.53 14.24 -16.38
N LEU A 194 3.34 14.74 -17.62
CA LEU A 194 2.12 14.51 -18.38
C LEU A 194 2.19 13.13 -19.06
N VAL A 195 1.17 12.33 -18.82
CA VAL A 195 0.94 11.05 -19.49
C VAL A 195 -0.36 11.07 -20.26
N LYS A 196 -0.44 10.29 -21.34
CA LYS A 196 -1.65 10.14 -22.13
C LYS A 196 -2.47 8.94 -21.64
N SER A 197 -3.81 9.04 -21.77
CA SER A 197 -4.67 7.87 -21.70
C SER A 197 -4.31 6.85 -22.78
N ASP A 198 -4.68 5.58 -22.58
CA ASP A 198 -4.43 4.49 -23.53
C ASP A 198 -4.99 4.76 -24.93
N ASP A 199 -6.13 5.48 -25.02
CA ASP A 199 -6.73 5.90 -26.30
C ASP A 199 -6.12 7.19 -26.88
N GLY A 200 -5.14 7.79 -26.20
CA GLY A 200 -4.40 8.99 -26.60
C GLY A 200 -5.21 10.29 -26.58
N LYS A 201 -6.45 10.28 -26.09
CA LYS A 201 -7.39 11.42 -26.19
C LYS A 201 -7.34 12.36 -24.98
N ALA A 202 -6.80 11.93 -23.87
CA ALA A 202 -6.74 12.71 -22.64
C ALA A 202 -5.32 12.75 -22.06
N LEU A 203 -5.03 13.83 -21.32
CA LEU A 203 -3.81 14.01 -20.57
C LEU A 203 -4.10 13.88 -19.08
N TYR A 204 -3.16 13.28 -18.36
CA TYR A 204 -3.18 13.10 -16.91
C TYR A 204 -1.81 13.40 -16.31
N TRP A 205 -1.78 13.69 -15.03
CA TRP A 205 -0.55 13.79 -14.28
C TRP A 205 -0.18 12.42 -13.70
N ALA A 206 1.09 12.08 -13.79
CA ALA A 206 1.67 10.92 -13.11
C ALA A 206 2.91 11.37 -12.31
N PRO A 207 3.18 10.76 -11.15
CA PRO A 207 4.46 10.91 -10.48
C PRO A 207 5.60 10.52 -11.43
N LYS A 208 6.59 11.40 -11.56
CA LYS A 208 7.80 11.11 -12.33
C LYS A 208 8.76 10.34 -11.44
N ASP A 209 9.44 9.37 -12.03
CA ASP A 209 10.53 8.66 -11.36
C ASP A 209 11.55 9.60 -10.71
N PRO A 210 11.97 9.35 -9.44
CA PRO A 210 13.02 10.10 -8.81
C PRO A 210 14.37 9.90 -9.44
#